data_1309e52e06e15961920610ccf998bcb4
#
_entry.id   1309e52e06e15961920610ccf998bcb4
#
_cell.length_a   1.000
_cell.length_b   1.000
_cell.length_c   1.000
_cell.angle_alpha   90.00
_cell.angle_beta   90.00
_cell.angle_gamma   90.00
#
_symmetry.space_group_name_H-M   'P 1'
#
loop_
_entity.id
_entity.type
_entity.pdbx_description
1 polymer ?
#
loop_
_entity_poly.entity_id
_entity_poly.type
_entity_poly.pdbx_seq_one_letter_code
_entity_poly.pdbx_strand_id
1 'polypeptide(L)'
;MRPSMLLGVVAAVYVGSVVGVIVRADDHGKKDDDSRVRIGLKYAKDQGINLSVKGRDRETVGLGSYLVNAVGGCNDCHTAPPYTQDPTAFLGAPKQVNIACYLAGGQEFGPFVVSRDITPFEDGKPAGLTWKQFLHVIRTGEDPENPGQLLQVMPWPVYQAMSDDDLRAIYEYLSAIPPVPVNVCGVPSE
;
A
#
# COMPACT_ATOMS: atom_id res chain seq x y z
N MET A 1 69.82 -35.68 -53.22
CA MET A 1 69.14 -34.41 -53.33
C MET A 1 67.65 -34.64 -53.08
N ARG A 2 67.17 -34.26 -51.95
CA ARG A 2 65.75 -34.34 -51.59
C ARG A 2 65.23 -32.88 -51.39
N PRO A 3 64.14 -32.48 -51.98
CA PRO A 3 63.51 -31.16 -51.71
C PRO A 3 62.60 -31.24 -50.47
N SER A 4 62.84 -30.32 -49.58
CA SER A 4 61.99 -30.11 -48.40
C SER A 4 60.66 -29.46 -48.78
N MET A 5 59.59 -30.12 -48.41
CA MET A 5 58.23 -29.59 -48.52
C MET A 5 57.93 -28.73 -47.26
N LEU A 6 57.73 -27.45 -47.43
CA LEU A 6 57.22 -26.53 -46.38
C LEU A 6 55.71 -26.65 -46.32
N LEU A 7 55.17 -27.15 -45.21
CA LEU A 7 53.76 -27.11 -44.90
C LEU A 7 53.42 -25.75 -44.31
N GLY A 8 52.68 -24.94 -45.05
CA GLY A 8 52.08 -23.70 -44.51
C GLY A 8 50.85 -24.00 -43.68
N VAL A 9 50.86 -23.63 -42.41
CA VAL A 9 49.70 -23.68 -41.52
C VAL A 9 48.92 -22.42 -41.71
N VAL A 10 47.70 -22.52 -42.25
CA VAL A 10 46.72 -21.42 -42.32
C VAL A 10 45.94 -21.44 -41.03
N ALA A 11 46.22 -20.47 -40.16
CA ALA A 11 45.38 -20.23 -38.96
C ALA A 11 44.13 -19.46 -39.37
N ALA A 12 42.99 -20.12 -39.33
CA ALA A 12 41.68 -19.47 -39.49
C ALA A 12 41.30 -18.83 -38.16
N VAL A 13 41.28 -17.47 -38.16
CA VAL A 13 40.78 -16.71 -37.01
C VAL A 13 39.23 -16.67 -37.12
N TYR A 14 38.57 -17.40 -36.23
CA TYR A 14 37.10 -17.30 -36.07
C TYR A 14 36.82 -16.05 -35.21
N VAL A 15 36.33 -14.99 -35.84
CA VAL A 15 35.75 -13.83 -35.14
C VAL A 15 34.30 -14.21 -34.82
N GLY A 16 34.08 -14.77 -33.63
CA GLY A 16 32.73 -15.01 -33.08
C GLY A 16 32.09 -13.69 -32.72
N SER A 17 31.11 -13.27 -33.50
CA SER A 17 30.22 -12.15 -33.14
C SER A 17 29.34 -12.60 -31.96
N VAL A 18 29.68 -12.16 -30.75
CA VAL A 18 28.79 -12.28 -29.60
C VAL A 18 27.71 -11.23 -29.76
N VAL A 19 26.55 -11.63 -30.29
CA VAL A 19 25.35 -10.81 -30.25
C VAL A 19 24.87 -10.83 -28.81
N GLY A 20 25.23 -9.80 -28.05
CA GLY A 20 24.71 -9.59 -26.70
C GLY A 20 23.20 -9.34 -26.77
N VAL A 21 22.41 -10.30 -26.35
CA VAL A 21 20.99 -10.12 -26.10
C VAL A 21 20.88 -9.23 -24.86
N ILE A 22 20.67 -7.93 -25.06
CA ILE A 22 20.31 -7.03 -23.97
C ILE A 22 18.86 -7.37 -23.60
N VAL A 23 18.69 -8.21 -22.56
CA VAL A 23 17.40 -8.43 -21.93
C VAL A 23 17.07 -7.14 -21.17
N ARG A 24 16.18 -6.34 -21.72
CA ARG A 24 15.60 -5.21 -20.99
C ARG A 24 14.65 -5.77 -19.93
N ALA A 25 15.16 -5.89 -18.70
CA ALA A 25 14.40 -6.37 -17.56
C ALA A 25 13.45 -5.31 -16.94
N ASP A 26 13.53 -4.04 -17.37
CA ASP A 26 12.95 -2.93 -16.61
C ASP A 26 11.55 -2.47 -17.04
N ASP A 27 11.00 -2.97 -18.13
CA ASP A 27 9.72 -2.44 -18.65
C ASP A 27 8.47 -3.05 -17.98
N HIS A 28 8.58 -4.26 -17.43
CA HIS A 28 7.45 -4.92 -16.76
C HIS A 28 7.16 -4.34 -15.38
N GLY A 29 8.17 -4.08 -14.57
CA GLY A 29 8.00 -3.52 -13.22
C GLY A 29 7.37 -2.13 -13.23
N LYS A 30 7.83 -1.25 -14.12
CA LYS A 30 7.29 0.12 -14.24
C LYS A 30 5.85 0.15 -14.77
N LYS A 31 5.47 -0.79 -15.63
CA LYS A 31 4.13 -0.87 -16.20
C LYS A 31 3.11 -1.42 -15.20
N ASP A 32 3.52 -2.35 -14.34
CA ASP A 32 2.66 -2.89 -13.28
C ASP A 32 2.47 -1.87 -12.14
N ASP A 33 3.50 -1.13 -11.77
CA ASP A 33 3.39 -0.02 -10.81
C ASP A 33 2.45 1.08 -11.31
N ASP A 34 2.55 1.49 -12.57
CA ASP A 34 1.64 2.47 -13.19
C ASP A 34 0.18 1.97 -13.19
N SER A 35 -0.07 0.68 -13.39
CA SER A 35 -1.42 0.12 -13.34
C SER A 35 -2.03 0.17 -11.93
N ARG A 36 -1.28 -0.17 -10.89
CA ARG A 36 -1.71 -0.11 -9.48
C ARG A 36 -2.00 1.32 -9.03
N VAL A 37 -1.12 2.25 -9.37
CA VAL A 37 -1.29 3.68 -9.13
C VAL A 37 -2.60 4.19 -9.76
N ARG A 38 -2.81 3.88 -11.03
CA ARG A 38 -4.02 4.29 -11.76
C ARG A 38 -5.29 3.71 -11.16
N ILE A 39 -5.28 2.43 -10.78
CA ILE A 39 -6.42 1.76 -10.12
C ILE A 39 -6.71 2.44 -8.79
N GLY A 40 -5.70 2.72 -7.96
CA GLY A 40 -5.87 3.35 -6.66
C GLY A 40 -6.44 4.77 -6.77
N LEU A 41 -5.92 5.59 -7.68
CA LEU A 41 -6.44 6.94 -7.91
C LEU A 41 -7.87 6.93 -8.47
N LYS A 42 -8.18 5.98 -9.35
CA LYS A 42 -9.54 5.78 -9.86
C LYS A 42 -10.48 5.37 -8.73
N TYR A 43 -10.10 4.43 -7.89
CA TYR A 43 -10.90 4.00 -6.75
C TYR A 43 -11.26 5.17 -5.83
N ALA A 44 -10.28 5.95 -5.41
CA ALA A 44 -10.53 7.12 -4.56
C ALA A 44 -11.54 8.07 -5.20
N LYS A 45 -11.38 8.36 -6.50
CA LYS A 45 -12.32 9.21 -7.25
C LYS A 45 -13.73 8.61 -7.30
N ASP A 46 -13.85 7.33 -7.65
CA ASP A 46 -15.15 6.66 -7.84
C ASP A 46 -15.93 6.56 -6.52
N GLN A 47 -15.21 6.41 -5.39
CA GLN A 47 -15.81 6.38 -4.05
C GLN A 47 -16.02 7.77 -3.45
N GLY A 48 -15.58 8.85 -4.10
CA GLY A 48 -15.72 10.22 -3.60
C GLY A 48 -14.72 10.59 -2.49
N ILE A 49 -13.61 9.84 -2.36
CA ILE A 49 -12.55 10.15 -1.40
C ILE A 49 -11.74 11.34 -1.92
N ASN A 50 -11.78 12.46 -1.20
CA ASN A 50 -11.05 13.68 -1.56
C ASN A 50 -9.58 13.58 -1.13
N LEU A 51 -8.66 13.36 -2.08
CA LEU A 51 -7.24 13.26 -1.80
C LEU A 51 -6.55 14.63 -1.84
N SER A 52 -5.86 14.99 -0.77
CA SER A 52 -4.96 16.14 -0.71
C SER A 52 -3.55 15.73 -1.17
N VAL A 53 -3.28 15.89 -2.46
CA VAL A 53 -1.95 15.55 -3.04
C VAL A 53 -0.98 16.74 -3.09
N LYS A 54 -1.36 17.90 -2.56
CA LYS A 54 -0.49 19.08 -2.54
C LYS A 54 0.74 18.81 -1.67
N GLY A 55 1.93 18.88 -2.27
CA GLY A 55 3.20 18.63 -1.57
C GLY A 55 3.53 17.15 -1.36
N ARG A 56 2.73 16.22 -1.93
CA ARG A 56 2.95 14.77 -1.89
C ARG A 56 3.19 14.23 -3.29
N ASP A 57 3.92 13.13 -3.38
CA ASP A 57 4.05 12.42 -4.65
C ASP A 57 2.74 11.69 -4.99
N ARG A 58 2.16 12.07 -6.13
CA ARG A 58 0.87 11.55 -6.58
C ARG A 58 0.90 10.05 -6.90
N GLU A 59 2.04 9.55 -7.38
CA GLU A 59 2.20 8.14 -7.69
C GLU A 59 2.23 7.32 -6.40
N THR A 60 2.98 7.76 -5.41
CA THR A 60 3.04 7.13 -4.07
C THR A 60 1.67 7.12 -3.41
N VAL A 61 0.92 8.24 -3.45
CA VAL A 61 -0.46 8.29 -2.91
C VAL A 61 -1.39 7.34 -3.66
N GLY A 62 -1.25 7.25 -4.99
CA GLY A 62 -2.05 6.34 -5.81
C GLY A 62 -1.77 4.87 -5.51
N LEU A 63 -0.49 4.50 -5.36
CA LEU A 63 -0.10 3.16 -4.92
C LEU A 63 -0.65 2.85 -3.53
N GLY A 64 -0.53 3.79 -2.59
CA GLY A 64 -1.09 3.64 -1.24
C GLY A 64 -2.61 3.43 -1.24
N SER A 65 -3.33 4.16 -2.08
CA SER A 65 -4.77 3.95 -2.28
C SER A 65 -5.09 2.53 -2.75
N TYR A 66 -4.31 2.01 -3.71
CA TYR A 66 -4.46 0.63 -4.18
C TYR A 66 -4.20 -0.38 -3.05
N LEU A 67 -3.12 -0.19 -2.30
CA LEU A 67 -2.74 -1.09 -1.21
C LEU A 67 -3.78 -1.09 -0.09
N VAL A 68 -4.28 0.06 0.32
CA VAL A 68 -5.28 0.20 1.39
C VAL A 68 -6.63 -0.39 0.99
N ASN A 69 -7.09 -0.15 -0.25
CA ASN A 69 -8.47 -0.43 -0.65
C ASN A 69 -8.66 -1.74 -1.42
N ALA A 70 -7.63 -2.20 -2.15
CA ALA A 70 -7.75 -3.39 -2.99
C ALA A 70 -6.95 -4.59 -2.44
N VAL A 71 -5.91 -4.34 -1.63
CA VAL A 71 -5.04 -5.40 -1.11
C VAL A 71 -5.25 -5.60 0.39
N GLY A 72 -5.10 -4.53 1.18
CA GLY A 72 -5.15 -4.59 2.64
C GLY A 72 -6.56 -4.67 3.22
N GLY A 73 -7.58 -4.21 2.49
CA GLY A 73 -8.97 -4.22 2.97
C GLY A 73 -9.18 -3.38 4.24
N CYS A 74 -8.38 -2.32 4.45
CA CYS A 74 -8.37 -1.56 5.71
C CYS A 74 -9.75 -0.97 6.05
N ASN A 75 -10.56 -0.63 5.01
CA ASN A 75 -11.92 -0.16 5.18
C ASN A 75 -12.81 -1.12 5.98
N ASP A 76 -12.64 -2.43 5.77
CA ASP A 76 -13.55 -3.44 6.35
C ASP A 76 -13.43 -3.51 7.88
N CYS A 77 -12.28 -3.09 8.41
CA CYS A 77 -12.01 -3.05 9.85
C CYS A 77 -12.01 -1.63 10.42
N HIS A 78 -11.58 -0.63 9.65
CA HIS A 78 -11.40 0.74 10.15
C HIS A 78 -12.50 1.72 9.74
N THR A 79 -13.67 1.21 9.32
CA THR A 79 -14.87 2.02 9.02
C THR A 79 -16.10 1.36 9.60
N ALA A 80 -16.90 2.08 10.37
CA ALA A 80 -18.11 1.52 10.99
C ALA A 80 -19.37 2.32 10.61
N PRO A 81 -20.35 1.71 9.90
CA PRO A 81 -20.23 0.48 9.14
C PRO A 81 -19.35 0.68 7.88
N PRO A 82 -18.68 -0.35 7.35
CA PRO A 82 -17.75 -0.20 6.23
C PRO A 82 -18.41 0.22 4.91
N TYR A 83 -19.69 -0.10 4.73
CA TYR A 83 -20.47 0.19 3.52
C TYR A 83 -21.81 0.79 3.86
N THR A 84 -22.34 1.66 2.99
CA THR A 84 -23.64 2.34 3.18
C THR A 84 -24.83 1.57 2.63
N GLN A 85 -24.59 0.51 1.85
CA GLN A 85 -25.65 -0.28 1.21
C GLN A 85 -26.10 -1.44 2.10
N ASP A 86 -27.42 -1.71 2.13
CA ASP A 86 -28.01 -2.92 2.70
C ASP A 86 -28.88 -3.58 1.61
N PRO A 87 -28.61 -4.84 1.19
CA PRO A 87 -27.53 -5.68 1.67
C PRO A 87 -26.13 -5.10 1.37
N THR A 88 -25.12 -5.52 2.16
CA THR A 88 -23.74 -5.04 2.00
C THR A 88 -23.08 -5.58 0.73
N ALA A 89 -21.91 -5.05 0.37
CA ALA A 89 -21.11 -5.53 -0.75
C ALA A 89 -20.75 -7.02 -0.63
N PHE A 90 -20.60 -7.55 0.58
CA PHE A 90 -20.40 -8.99 0.82
C PHE A 90 -21.61 -9.86 0.43
N LEU A 91 -22.78 -9.27 0.33
CA LEU A 91 -24.02 -9.91 -0.12
C LEU A 91 -24.39 -9.59 -1.56
N GLY A 92 -23.45 -9.02 -2.34
CA GLY A 92 -23.59 -8.76 -3.77
C GLY A 92 -24.09 -7.38 -4.14
N ALA A 93 -24.28 -6.44 -3.20
CA ALA A 93 -24.58 -5.06 -3.52
C ALA A 93 -23.34 -4.36 -4.14
N PRO A 94 -23.54 -3.24 -4.87
CA PRO A 94 -22.43 -2.42 -5.33
C PRO A 94 -21.57 -1.96 -4.15
N LYS A 95 -20.23 -2.01 -4.31
CA LYS A 95 -19.30 -1.53 -3.28
C LYS A 95 -19.40 -0.01 -3.14
N GLN A 96 -20.10 0.44 -2.11
CA GLN A 96 -20.25 1.86 -1.76
C GLN A 96 -19.71 2.07 -0.35
N VAL A 97 -18.51 2.67 -0.24
CA VAL A 97 -17.86 2.91 1.06
C VAL A 97 -18.65 3.96 1.85
N ASN A 98 -18.64 3.83 3.16
CA ASN A 98 -19.15 4.86 4.07
C ASN A 98 -18.14 6.02 4.16
N ILE A 99 -18.25 6.99 3.27
CA ILE A 99 -17.32 8.12 3.17
C ILE A 99 -17.32 8.99 4.43
N ALA A 100 -18.46 9.11 5.11
CA ALA A 100 -18.57 9.94 6.31
C ALA A 100 -17.65 9.43 7.45
N CYS A 101 -17.41 8.11 7.50
CA CYS A 101 -16.61 7.45 8.52
C CYS A 101 -15.42 6.67 7.94
N TYR A 102 -15.01 7.01 6.71
CA TYR A 102 -13.99 6.28 6.00
C TYR A 102 -12.65 6.28 6.78
N LEU A 103 -12.23 5.09 7.19
CA LEU A 103 -11.03 4.82 7.99
C LEU A 103 -10.98 5.53 9.37
N ALA A 104 -12.11 6.00 9.88
CA ALA A 104 -12.21 6.64 11.19
C ALA A 104 -12.39 5.65 12.35
N GLY A 105 -12.26 4.35 12.13
CA GLY A 105 -12.41 3.34 13.18
C GLY A 105 -13.86 3.03 13.55
N GLY A 106 -14.05 2.65 14.82
CA GLY A 106 -15.38 2.42 15.41
C GLY A 106 -15.96 1.02 15.16
N GLN A 107 -15.28 0.13 14.43
CA GLN A 107 -15.74 -1.24 14.25
C GLN A 107 -15.44 -2.07 15.51
N GLU A 108 -16.48 -2.65 16.08
CA GLU A 108 -16.37 -3.52 17.25
C GLU A 108 -15.97 -4.95 16.86
N PHE A 109 -15.00 -5.50 17.59
CA PHE A 109 -14.54 -6.90 17.48
C PHE A 109 -14.68 -7.57 18.85
N GLY A 110 -15.85 -8.13 19.10
CA GLY A 110 -16.21 -8.63 20.40
C GLY A 110 -16.32 -7.50 21.45
N PRO A 111 -16.32 -7.84 22.74
CA PRO A 111 -16.60 -6.84 23.79
C PRO A 111 -15.40 -6.00 24.21
N PHE A 112 -14.19 -6.25 23.66
CA PHE A 112 -12.95 -5.68 24.22
C PHE A 112 -12.10 -4.90 23.20
N VAL A 113 -12.41 -4.98 21.89
CA VAL A 113 -11.60 -4.34 20.86
C VAL A 113 -12.51 -3.52 19.95
N VAL A 114 -12.19 -2.23 19.84
CA VAL A 114 -12.76 -1.32 18.85
C VAL A 114 -11.64 -0.85 17.94
N SER A 115 -11.88 -0.83 16.64
CA SER A 115 -10.86 -0.36 15.70
C SER A 115 -10.61 1.13 15.86
N ARG A 116 -9.34 1.51 15.71
CA ARG A 116 -8.90 2.90 15.85
C ARG A 116 -9.15 3.70 14.58
N ASP A 117 -9.26 5.01 14.77
CA ASP A 117 -9.14 5.99 13.71
C ASP A 117 -7.71 5.96 13.14
N ILE A 118 -7.60 5.75 11.83
CA ILE A 118 -6.33 5.80 11.09
C ILE A 118 -6.31 6.95 10.09
N THR A 119 -7.28 7.88 10.16
CA THR A 119 -7.25 9.11 9.37
C THR A 119 -6.19 10.09 9.92
N PRO A 120 -5.80 11.12 9.16
CA PRO A 120 -4.87 12.10 9.66
C PRO A 120 -5.51 12.95 10.77
N PHE A 121 -4.75 13.19 11.84
CA PHE A 121 -5.11 14.15 12.88
C PHE A 121 -4.78 15.59 12.44
N GLU A 122 -4.96 16.58 13.31
CA GLU A 122 -4.72 18.00 13.01
C GLU A 122 -3.30 18.30 12.51
N ASP A 123 -2.32 17.48 12.94
CA ASP A 123 -0.92 17.57 12.52
C ASP A 123 -0.64 16.88 11.16
N GLY A 124 -1.68 16.34 10.52
CA GLY A 124 -1.61 15.64 9.22
C GLY A 124 -1.00 14.25 9.27
N LYS A 125 -0.82 13.68 10.47
CA LYS A 125 -0.26 12.34 10.64
C LYS A 125 -1.37 11.31 10.81
N PRO A 126 -1.35 10.19 10.06
CA PRO A 126 -2.32 9.11 10.20
C PRO A 126 -2.27 8.52 11.62
N ALA A 127 -3.43 8.39 12.26
CA ALA A 127 -3.54 7.96 13.66
C ALA A 127 -2.62 8.76 14.63
N GLY A 128 -2.27 10.01 14.31
CA GLY A 128 -1.30 10.81 15.07
C GLY A 128 0.15 10.30 15.01
N LEU A 129 0.45 9.27 14.23
CA LEU A 129 1.76 8.61 14.20
C LEU A 129 2.70 9.25 13.18
N THR A 130 3.94 9.53 13.58
CA THR A 130 5.02 9.80 12.63
C THR A 130 5.31 8.57 11.79
N TRP A 131 5.94 8.75 10.62
CA TRP A 131 6.38 7.63 9.79
C TRP A 131 7.16 6.56 10.55
N LYS A 132 8.08 6.97 11.43
CA LYS A 132 8.90 6.04 12.23
C LYS A 132 8.03 5.23 13.20
N GLN A 133 7.06 5.87 13.85
CA GLN A 133 6.12 5.20 14.76
C GLN A 133 5.19 4.25 13.99
N PHE A 134 4.62 4.71 12.88
CA PHE A 134 3.79 3.87 12.00
C PHE A 134 4.54 2.62 11.55
N LEU A 135 5.77 2.78 11.04
CA LEU A 135 6.60 1.66 10.62
C LEU A 135 6.89 0.70 11.78
N HIS A 136 7.18 1.23 12.97
CA HIS A 136 7.39 0.42 14.18
C HIS A 136 6.15 -0.41 14.52
N VAL A 137 4.97 0.22 14.58
CA VAL A 137 3.69 -0.47 14.85
C VAL A 137 3.43 -1.60 13.85
N ILE A 138 3.60 -1.33 12.56
CA ILE A 138 3.36 -2.36 11.54
C ILE A 138 4.39 -3.50 11.61
N ARG A 139 5.65 -3.21 11.94
CA ARG A 139 6.72 -4.23 12.03
C ARG A 139 6.65 -5.09 13.27
N THR A 140 6.19 -4.54 14.39
CA THR A 140 6.24 -5.20 15.71
C THR A 140 4.87 -5.58 16.25
N GLY A 141 3.81 -4.92 15.78
CA GLY A 141 2.47 -5.03 16.35
C GLY A 141 2.33 -4.35 17.72
N GLU A 142 3.36 -3.65 18.21
CA GLU A 142 3.27 -2.96 19.50
C GLU A 142 2.20 -1.87 19.46
N ASP A 143 1.31 -1.90 20.44
CA ASP A 143 0.25 -0.91 20.58
C ASP A 143 0.84 0.46 20.95
N PRO A 144 0.67 1.51 20.13
CA PRO A 144 1.28 2.80 20.40
C PRO A 144 0.71 3.51 21.63
N GLU A 145 -0.48 3.15 22.08
CA GLU A 145 -1.12 3.72 23.29
C GLU A 145 -0.86 2.89 24.53
N ASN A 146 -0.57 1.60 24.36
CA ASN A 146 -0.30 0.67 25.46
C ASN A 146 1.05 -0.03 25.25
N PRO A 147 2.18 0.65 25.51
CA PRO A 147 3.52 0.08 25.30
C PRO A 147 3.69 -1.27 26.00
N GLY A 148 4.26 -2.23 25.28
CA GLY A 148 4.43 -3.61 25.75
C GLY A 148 3.23 -4.52 25.51
N GLN A 149 2.13 -4.01 24.98
CA GLN A 149 1.00 -4.82 24.49
C GLN A 149 1.05 -4.92 22.97
N LEU A 150 0.49 -6.01 22.44
CA LEU A 150 0.37 -6.20 20.99
C LEU A 150 -1.06 -5.87 20.54
N LEU A 151 -1.15 -5.27 19.36
CA LEU A 151 -2.42 -5.05 18.67
C LEU A 151 -3.16 -6.38 18.50
N GLN A 152 -4.40 -6.39 18.92
CA GLN A 152 -5.30 -7.53 18.74
C GLN A 152 -6.11 -7.34 17.46
N VAL A 153 -6.52 -8.45 16.83
CA VAL A 153 -7.35 -8.50 15.63
C VAL A 153 -6.66 -7.98 14.37
N MET A 154 -6.01 -6.82 14.40
CA MET A 154 -5.30 -6.28 13.25
C MET A 154 -4.25 -7.28 12.74
N PRO A 155 -4.25 -7.65 11.44
CA PRO A 155 -3.33 -8.65 10.89
C PRO A 155 -1.92 -8.09 10.62
N TRP A 156 -1.35 -7.37 11.58
CA TRP A 156 0.00 -6.81 11.49
C TRP A 156 1.08 -7.86 11.16
N PRO A 157 0.98 -9.15 11.59
CA PRO A 157 1.96 -10.17 11.21
C PRO A 157 2.02 -10.43 9.70
N VAL A 158 0.96 -10.10 8.95
CA VAL A 158 0.95 -10.15 7.48
C VAL A 158 1.63 -8.89 6.92
N TYR A 159 1.26 -7.73 7.44
CA TYR A 159 1.75 -6.45 6.94
C TYR A 159 3.23 -6.21 7.28
N GLN A 160 3.76 -6.80 8.35
CA GLN A 160 5.19 -6.70 8.70
C GLN A 160 6.14 -7.20 7.60
N ALA A 161 5.66 -8.04 6.68
CA ALA A 161 6.45 -8.58 5.57
C ALA A 161 6.43 -7.68 4.31
N MET A 162 5.62 -6.60 4.29
CA MET A 162 5.58 -5.67 3.17
C MET A 162 6.90 -4.90 3.04
N SER A 163 7.22 -4.44 1.83
CA SER A 163 8.37 -3.55 1.61
C SER A 163 8.19 -2.21 2.33
N ASP A 164 9.29 -1.53 2.65
CA ASP A 164 9.21 -0.17 3.22
C ASP A 164 8.57 0.81 2.24
N ASP A 165 8.75 0.62 0.93
CA ASP A 165 8.12 1.46 -0.10
C ASP A 165 6.60 1.28 -0.12
N ASP A 166 6.08 0.05 -0.01
CA ASP A 166 4.65 -0.20 0.09
C ASP A 166 4.06 0.38 1.38
N LEU A 167 4.71 0.17 2.52
CA LEU A 167 4.29 0.76 3.79
C LEU A 167 4.34 2.29 3.75
N ARG A 168 5.36 2.86 3.07
CA ARG A 168 5.44 4.30 2.84
C ARG A 168 4.29 4.80 1.98
N ALA A 169 3.93 4.08 0.93
CA ALA A 169 2.78 4.43 0.09
C ALA A 169 1.47 4.40 0.88
N ILE A 170 1.25 3.40 1.74
CA ILE A 170 0.11 3.35 2.66
C ILE A 170 0.08 4.59 3.56
N TYR A 171 1.21 4.92 4.21
CA TYR A 171 1.33 6.09 5.09
C TYR A 171 1.01 7.40 4.36
N GLU A 172 1.56 7.61 3.15
CA GLU A 172 1.30 8.81 2.35
C GLU A 172 -0.16 8.90 1.91
N TYR A 173 -0.80 7.78 1.56
CA TYR A 173 -2.22 7.75 1.26
C TYR A 173 -3.07 8.10 2.49
N LEU A 174 -2.83 7.47 3.63
CA LEU A 174 -3.54 7.77 4.87
C LEU A 174 -3.35 9.24 5.31
N SER A 175 -2.18 9.82 5.02
CA SER A 175 -1.94 11.24 5.26
C SER A 175 -2.64 12.17 4.24
N ALA A 176 -3.09 11.65 3.11
CA ALA A 176 -3.69 12.42 2.02
C ALA A 176 -5.23 12.42 2.03
N ILE A 177 -5.86 11.50 2.77
CA ILE A 177 -7.31 11.49 2.95
C ILE A 177 -7.75 12.60 3.92
N PRO A 178 -9.02 13.04 3.90
CA PRO A 178 -9.50 14.03 4.86
C PRO A 178 -9.54 13.44 6.29
N PRO A 179 -9.25 14.26 7.31
CA PRO A 179 -9.50 13.88 8.70
C PRO A 179 -11.01 13.72 8.94
N VAL A 180 -11.39 12.81 9.83
CA VAL A 180 -12.76 12.68 10.29
C VAL A 180 -12.88 13.34 11.67
N PRO A 181 -13.88 14.22 11.90
CA PRO A 181 -14.05 14.87 13.19
C PRO A 181 -14.30 13.85 14.31
N VAL A 182 -13.73 14.11 15.47
CA VAL A 182 -13.93 13.31 16.70
C VAL A 182 -15.44 13.20 17.00
N ASN A 183 -15.90 12.05 17.46
CA ASN A 183 -17.30 11.73 17.81
C ASN A 183 -18.29 11.61 16.66
N VAL A 184 -17.88 11.66 15.40
CA VAL A 184 -18.79 11.49 14.25
C VAL A 184 -19.10 10.02 13.96
N CYS A 185 -18.13 9.11 14.20
CA CYS A 185 -18.17 7.73 13.74
C CYS A 185 -18.13 6.68 14.87
N GLY A 186 -18.62 7.03 16.05
CA GLY A 186 -18.71 6.09 17.18
C GLY A 186 -17.38 5.76 17.87
N VAL A 187 -16.30 6.42 17.49
CA VAL A 187 -15.04 6.35 18.23
C VAL A 187 -15.16 7.23 19.46
N PRO A 188 -14.97 6.68 20.68
CA PRO A 188 -14.97 7.50 21.90
C PRO A 188 -13.93 8.61 21.81
N SER A 189 -14.25 9.80 22.32
CA SER A 189 -13.22 10.82 22.62
C SER A 189 -12.33 10.27 23.74
N GLU A 190 -11.06 10.16 23.50
CA GLU A 190 -10.07 9.91 24.56
C GLU A 190 -10.05 11.02 25.61
#